data_75e68e11e2cc15783be47cf3d2150ef1
#
_entry.id   75e68e11e2cc15783be47cf3d2150ef1
#
_cell.length_a   1.000
_cell.length_b   1.000
_cell.length_c   1.000
_cell.angle_alpha   90.00
_cell.angle_beta   90.00
_cell.angle_gamma   90.00
#
_symmetry.space_group_name_H-M   'P 1'
#
loop_
_entity.id
_entity.type
_entity.pdbx_description
1 polymer ?
#
loop_
_entity_poly.entity_id
_entity_poly.type
_entity_poly.pdbx_seq_one_letter_code
_entity_poly.pdbx_strand_id
1 'polypeptide(L)'
;NPDKQLEDEITKIHIENKDYGYRRVYRELRNRKIFVNKKKVQRIMQKLCFQVTSFTRKSRRYNSYKGNVGKIAPNRINRRFNTSVPHQKITTDTTEFKYYEIDNKGRMVIKKLYLDPFLDMFNGEVLSYGISKTPSAASVLSAQKQAIEITSDCPYRRTFHSDRGWAYQMGAYSSVLKENKIFQSMSRKGNCYDNSVMENFFGILKQEMYYGTTYYSFEELKDAIERYIKYYNEKRIKEKLGWMSPVEYRLNTLAA
;
A
#
# COMPACT_ATOMS: atom_id res chain seq x y z
N ASN A 1 -19.29 30.11 -21.08
CA ASN A 1 -19.02 29.53 -19.78
C ASN A 1 -17.62 29.98 -19.33
N PRO A 2 -17.54 30.92 -18.37
CA PRO A 2 -16.24 31.44 -17.89
C PRO A 2 -15.37 30.38 -17.19
N ASP A 3 -15.96 29.26 -16.82
CA ASP A 3 -15.27 28.16 -16.14
C ASP A 3 -14.84 27.02 -17.09
N LYS A 4 -15.07 27.15 -18.42
CA LYS A 4 -14.86 26.05 -19.37
C LYS A 4 -13.42 25.51 -19.35
N GLN A 5 -12.43 26.39 -19.42
CA GLN A 5 -11.01 25.95 -19.36
C GLN A 5 -10.68 25.21 -18.08
N LEU A 6 -11.23 25.65 -16.94
CA LEU A 6 -11.03 24.98 -15.67
C LEU A 6 -11.76 23.63 -15.60
N GLU A 7 -12.96 23.54 -16.17
CA GLU A 7 -13.70 22.28 -16.30
C GLU A 7 -12.91 21.26 -17.15
N ASP A 8 -12.32 21.70 -18.26
CA ASP A 8 -11.49 20.86 -19.13
C ASP A 8 -10.24 20.35 -18.41
N GLU A 9 -9.54 21.21 -17.66
CA GLU A 9 -8.37 20.77 -16.88
C GLU A 9 -8.73 19.81 -15.72
N ILE A 10 -9.83 20.08 -15.02
CA ILE A 10 -10.34 19.15 -13.98
C ILE A 10 -10.71 17.81 -14.61
N THR A 11 -11.30 17.82 -15.81
CA THR A 11 -11.64 16.59 -16.54
C THR A 11 -10.41 15.80 -16.92
N LYS A 12 -9.35 16.45 -17.43
CA LYS A 12 -8.07 15.79 -17.73
C LYS A 12 -7.47 15.14 -16.48
N ILE A 13 -7.40 15.87 -15.36
CA ILE A 13 -6.89 15.34 -14.10
C ILE A 13 -7.72 14.15 -13.63
N HIS A 14 -9.03 14.20 -13.77
CA HIS A 14 -9.92 13.10 -13.37
C HIS A 14 -9.76 11.86 -14.27
N ILE A 15 -9.55 12.03 -15.56
CA ILE A 15 -9.28 10.92 -16.49
C ILE A 15 -7.95 10.25 -16.13
N GLU A 16 -6.90 11.03 -15.86
CA GLU A 16 -5.60 10.54 -15.44
C GLU A 16 -5.63 9.86 -14.06
N ASN A 17 -6.48 10.34 -13.15
CA ASN A 17 -6.53 9.96 -11.75
C ASN A 17 -7.98 9.87 -11.23
N LYS A 18 -8.73 8.86 -11.69
CA LYS A 18 -10.16 8.68 -11.38
C LYS A 18 -10.51 8.66 -9.87
N ASP A 19 -9.54 8.29 -9.02
CA ASP A 19 -9.71 8.21 -7.57
C ASP A 19 -9.27 9.48 -6.83
N TYR A 20 -8.98 10.57 -7.57
CA TYR A 20 -8.67 11.85 -6.93
C TYR A 20 -9.96 12.56 -6.51
N GLY A 21 -10.16 12.71 -5.20
CA GLY A 21 -11.16 13.63 -4.66
C GLY A 21 -10.73 15.08 -4.84
N TYR A 22 -11.67 16.03 -4.66
CA TYR A 22 -11.44 17.46 -4.91
C TYR A 22 -10.18 18.06 -4.26
N ARG A 23 -9.71 17.52 -3.12
CA ARG A 23 -8.49 17.99 -2.45
C ARG A 23 -7.23 17.68 -3.26
N ARG A 24 -7.15 16.47 -3.83
CA ARG A 24 -6.05 16.08 -4.71
C ARG A 24 -6.13 16.80 -6.05
N VAL A 25 -7.31 16.91 -6.65
CA VAL A 25 -7.53 17.68 -7.89
C VAL A 25 -7.13 19.13 -7.69
N TYR A 26 -7.53 19.76 -6.58
CA TYR A 26 -7.10 21.11 -6.22
C TYR A 26 -5.58 21.24 -6.14
N ARG A 27 -4.91 20.29 -5.52
CA ARG A 27 -3.45 20.31 -5.41
C ARG A 27 -2.77 20.12 -6.76
N GLU A 28 -3.30 19.20 -7.57
CA GLU A 28 -2.79 18.94 -8.92
C GLU A 28 -2.93 20.16 -9.83
N LEU A 29 -4.04 20.89 -9.75
CA LEU A 29 -4.19 22.16 -10.45
C LEU A 29 -3.09 23.17 -10.04
N ARG A 30 -2.77 23.24 -8.76
CA ARG A 30 -1.68 24.11 -8.29
C ARG A 30 -0.31 23.67 -8.80
N ASN A 31 -0.05 22.37 -8.88
CA ASN A 31 1.16 21.81 -9.49
C ASN A 31 1.27 22.21 -10.97
N ARG A 32 0.12 22.28 -11.68
CA ARG A 32 -0.01 22.80 -13.06
C ARG A 32 -0.05 24.34 -13.14
N LYS A 33 0.26 25.05 -12.03
CA LYS A 33 0.26 26.53 -11.91
C LYS A 33 -1.11 27.17 -12.15
N ILE A 34 -2.19 26.43 -11.96
CA ILE A 34 -3.58 26.92 -12.03
C ILE A 34 -4.05 27.23 -10.62
N PHE A 35 -4.20 28.51 -10.29
CA PHE A 35 -4.53 28.97 -8.95
C PHE A 35 -6.03 29.28 -8.86
N VAL A 36 -6.78 28.42 -8.18
CA VAL A 36 -8.23 28.54 -8.01
C VAL A 36 -8.62 28.29 -6.55
N ASN A 37 -9.82 28.71 -6.16
CA ASN A 37 -10.35 28.41 -4.84
C ASN A 37 -10.76 26.94 -4.72
N LYS A 38 -10.38 26.29 -3.62
CA LYS A 38 -10.72 24.89 -3.34
C LYS A 38 -12.23 24.60 -3.37
N LYS A 39 -13.06 25.51 -2.87
CA LYS A 39 -14.53 25.39 -2.95
C LYS A 39 -15.04 25.43 -4.41
N LYS A 40 -14.39 26.22 -5.28
CA LYS A 40 -14.73 26.25 -6.70
C LYS A 40 -14.45 24.92 -7.39
N VAL A 41 -13.28 24.31 -7.11
CA VAL A 41 -12.93 22.97 -7.60
C VAL A 41 -13.96 21.93 -7.16
N GLN A 42 -14.32 21.93 -5.86
CA GLN A 42 -15.33 21.02 -5.33
C GLN A 42 -16.68 21.17 -6.04
N ARG A 43 -17.16 22.41 -6.24
CA ARG A 43 -18.42 22.71 -6.94
C ARG A 43 -18.39 22.21 -8.39
N ILE A 44 -17.30 22.44 -9.12
CA ILE A 44 -17.15 21.99 -10.50
C ILE A 44 -17.14 20.46 -10.58
N MET A 45 -16.38 19.78 -9.72
CA MET A 45 -16.38 18.31 -9.69
C MET A 45 -17.76 17.73 -9.36
N GLN A 46 -18.54 18.37 -8.48
CA GLN A 46 -19.92 17.98 -8.21
C GLN A 46 -20.81 18.16 -9.47
N LYS A 47 -20.68 19.31 -10.16
CA LYS A 47 -21.41 19.59 -11.42
C LYS A 47 -21.09 18.55 -12.51
N LEU A 48 -19.82 18.12 -12.60
CA LEU A 48 -19.34 17.11 -13.57
C LEU A 48 -19.58 15.67 -13.11
N CYS A 49 -20.20 15.45 -11.97
CA CYS A 49 -20.40 14.13 -11.37
C CYS A 49 -19.09 13.34 -11.13
N PHE A 50 -17.97 14.02 -10.91
CA PHE A 50 -16.67 13.44 -10.63
C PHE A 50 -16.46 13.13 -9.12
N GLN A 51 -17.46 12.49 -8.52
CA GLN A 51 -17.36 12.06 -7.13
C GLN A 51 -16.65 10.72 -7.05
N VAL A 52 -15.68 10.60 -6.11
CA VAL A 52 -15.02 9.33 -5.84
C VAL A 52 -16.02 8.40 -5.16
N THR A 53 -16.39 7.32 -5.84
CA THR A 53 -17.34 6.31 -5.36
C THR A 53 -16.66 5.12 -4.70
N SER A 54 -15.34 4.98 -4.87
CA SER A 54 -14.54 3.82 -4.44
C SER A 54 -14.38 3.70 -2.91
N PHE A 55 -14.50 4.80 -2.14
CA PHE A 55 -14.26 4.81 -0.70
C PHE A 55 -15.53 4.63 0.15
N THR A 56 -16.45 3.76 -0.24
CA THR A 56 -17.57 3.35 0.60
C THR A 56 -17.08 2.41 1.71
N ARG A 57 -17.32 2.79 2.97
CA ARG A 57 -16.87 2.04 4.14
C ARG A 57 -17.54 0.67 4.18
N LYS A 58 -16.76 -0.40 3.94
CA LYS A 58 -17.19 -1.79 4.17
C LYS A 58 -16.57 -2.25 5.50
N SER A 59 -17.41 -2.49 6.51
CA SER A 59 -16.97 -3.16 7.75
C SER A 59 -16.66 -4.62 7.42
N ARG A 60 -15.46 -5.09 7.74
CA ARG A 60 -15.09 -6.50 7.67
C ARG A 60 -14.78 -7.01 9.06
N ARG A 61 -15.23 -8.22 9.35
CA ARG A 61 -14.89 -8.91 10.60
C ARG A 61 -13.40 -9.27 10.56
N TYR A 62 -12.65 -8.78 11.53
CA TYR A 62 -11.24 -9.13 11.70
C TYR A 62 -11.13 -10.59 12.16
N ASN A 63 -10.28 -11.37 11.52
CA ASN A 63 -9.97 -12.73 11.93
C ASN A 63 -8.45 -12.88 11.97
N SER A 64 -7.87 -12.91 13.17
CA SER A 64 -6.44 -13.11 13.37
C SER A 64 -6.07 -14.58 13.30
N TYR A 65 -4.89 -14.88 12.77
CA TYR A 65 -4.31 -16.21 12.82
C TYR A 65 -4.16 -16.69 14.27
N LYS A 66 -4.71 -17.87 14.59
CA LYS A 66 -4.76 -18.42 15.94
C LYS A 66 -3.70 -19.49 16.22
N GLY A 67 -2.93 -19.91 15.20
CA GLY A 67 -1.91 -20.96 15.33
C GLY A 67 -0.59 -20.44 15.91
N ASN A 68 0.16 -21.34 16.55
CA ASN A 68 1.54 -21.13 16.97
C ASN A 68 2.42 -22.05 16.11
N VAL A 69 3.20 -21.46 15.20
CA VAL A 69 4.11 -22.22 14.31
C VAL A 69 5.55 -22.05 14.74
N GLY A 70 5.87 -20.99 15.50
CA GLY A 70 7.23 -20.68 15.90
C GLY A 70 7.29 -19.64 17.02
N LYS A 71 8.36 -18.87 17.07
CA LYS A 71 8.61 -17.89 18.14
C LYS A 71 7.94 -16.56 17.85
N ILE A 72 7.20 -16.04 18.84
CA ILE A 72 6.56 -14.73 18.79
C ILE A 72 7.55 -13.68 19.29
N ALA A 73 7.84 -12.66 18.48
CA ALA A 73 8.66 -11.53 18.88
C ALA A 73 7.84 -10.48 19.67
N PRO A 74 8.49 -9.73 20.61
CA PRO A 74 7.81 -8.67 21.34
C PRO A 74 7.38 -7.53 20.42
N ASN A 75 6.30 -6.83 20.74
CA ASN A 75 5.91 -5.62 20.04
C ASN A 75 6.84 -4.46 20.43
N ARG A 76 7.74 -4.08 19.52
CA ARG A 76 8.70 -2.98 19.71
C ARG A 76 8.18 -1.65 19.18
N ILE A 77 7.26 -1.69 18.23
CA ILE A 77 6.66 -0.48 17.63
C ILE A 77 5.74 0.21 18.62
N ASN A 78 4.91 -0.56 19.36
CA ASN A 78 3.96 -0.02 20.34
C ASN A 78 3.13 1.14 19.77
N ARG A 79 2.62 0.99 18.54
CA ARG A 79 1.85 2.01 17.77
C ARG A 79 2.61 3.30 17.45
N ARG A 80 3.93 3.36 17.69
CA ARG A 80 4.78 4.48 17.28
C ARG A 80 5.17 4.32 15.81
N PHE A 81 4.17 4.45 14.92
CA PHE A 81 4.33 4.23 13.47
C PHE A 81 5.09 5.35 12.76
N ASN A 82 5.19 6.52 13.37
CA ASN A 82 5.95 7.61 12.80
C ASN A 82 7.44 7.43 13.06
N THR A 83 8.24 7.77 12.08
CA THR A 83 9.70 7.89 12.18
C THR A 83 10.14 9.08 11.31
N SER A 84 11.20 9.77 11.72
CA SER A 84 11.84 10.85 10.94
C SER A 84 12.97 10.32 10.05
N VAL A 85 13.29 9.03 10.17
CA VAL A 85 14.42 8.40 9.47
C VAL A 85 13.87 7.43 8.43
N PRO A 86 14.19 7.63 7.13
CA PRO A 86 13.86 6.66 6.09
C PRO A 86 14.45 5.28 6.41
N HIS A 87 13.76 4.23 5.98
CA HIS A 87 14.23 2.84 6.08
C HIS A 87 14.42 2.29 7.50
N GLN A 88 14.07 3.05 8.54
CA GLN A 88 14.26 2.61 9.93
C GLN A 88 13.20 1.64 10.42
N LYS A 89 11.94 1.87 10.06
CA LYS A 89 10.81 1.06 10.50
C LYS A 89 10.03 0.55 9.30
N ILE A 90 10.09 -0.74 9.07
CA ILE A 90 9.44 -1.41 7.95
C ILE A 90 8.28 -2.25 8.48
N THR A 91 7.15 -2.23 7.80
CA THR A 91 6.01 -3.07 8.14
C THR A 91 5.62 -3.96 6.97
N THR A 92 5.11 -5.14 7.28
CA THR A 92 4.66 -6.13 6.29
C THR A 92 3.44 -6.87 6.78
N ASP A 93 2.65 -7.34 5.85
CA ASP A 93 1.50 -8.23 6.06
C ASP A 93 1.12 -8.88 4.73
N THR A 94 0.35 -9.96 4.78
CA THR A 94 -0.14 -10.66 3.60
C THR A 94 -1.58 -10.28 3.30
N THR A 95 -1.89 -9.97 2.04
CA THR A 95 -3.27 -9.78 1.61
C THR A 95 -3.65 -10.70 0.46
N GLU A 96 -4.90 -11.15 0.46
CA GLU A 96 -5.49 -12.02 -0.55
C GLU A 96 -6.31 -11.22 -1.54
N PHE A 97 -6.19 -11.57 -2.82
CA PHE A 97 -7.05 -11.16 -3.93
C PHE A 97 -7.68 -12.39 -4.58
N LYS A 98 -8.80 -12.19 -5.27
CA LYS A 98 -9.47 -13.22 -6.07
C LYS A 98 -9.44 -12.82 -7.53
N TYR A 99 -9.28 -13.80 -8.41
CA TYR A 99 -9.44 -13.67 -9.85
C TYR A 99 -10.18 -14.89 -10.38
N TYR A 100 -10.57 -14.86 -11.63
CA TYR A 100 -11.38 -15.91 -12.25
C TYR A 100 -10.58 -16.57 -13.36
N GLU A 101 -10.71 -17.88 -13.48
CA GLU A 101 -10.18 -18.66 -14.59
C GLU A 101 -11.30 -19.58 -15.15
N ILE A 102 -11.20 -19.92 -16.41
CA ILE A 102 -12.07 -20.94 -17.00
C ILE A 102 -11.35 -22.28 -16.88
N ASP A 103 -11.98 -23.26 -16.23
CA ASP A 103 -11.43 -24.61 -16.10
C ASP A 103 -11.54 -25.38 -17.44
N ASN A 104 -10.92 -26.57 -17.50
CA ASN A 104 -10.93 -27.43 -18.68
C ASN A 104 -12.35 -27.92 -19.08
N LYS A 105 -13.36 -27.67 -18.24
CA LYS A 105 -14.77 -27.99 -18.49
C LYS A 105 -15.60 -26.74 -18.87
N GLY A 106 -14.94 -25.61 -19.14
CA GLY A 106 -15.59 -24.33 -19.49
C GLY A 106 -16.27 -23.64 -18.33
N ARG A 107 -16.02 -24.00 -17.07
CA ARG A 107 -16.64 -23.39 -15.89
C ARG A 107 -15.74 -22.33 -15.31
N MET A 108 -16.35 -21.22 -14.90
CA MET A 108 -15.64 -20.14 -14.19
C MET A 108 -15.30 -20.58 -12.76
N VAL A 109 -14.02 -20.62 -12.42
CA VAL A 109 -13.52 -20.97 -11.08
C VAL A 109 -12.81 -19.77 -10.44
N ILE A 110 -12.98 -19.63 -9.12
CA ILE A 110 -12.32 -18.56 -8.35
C ILE A 110 -10.95 -19.06 -7.92
N LYS A 111 -9.93 -18.33 -8.28
CA LYS A 111 -8.54 -18.53 -7.84
C LYS A 111 -8.09 -17.39 -6.94
N LYS A 112 -6.96 -17.58 -6.27
CA LYS A 112 -6.42 -16.63 -5.32
C LYS A 112 -5.01 -16.18 -5.72
N LEU A 113 -4.71 -14.92 -5.42
CA LEU A 113 -3.39 -14.33 -5.49
C LEU A 113 -3.07 -13.73 -4.13
N TYR A 114 -1.85 -13.92 -3.66
CA TYR A 114 -1.35 -13.38 -2.40
C TYR A 114 -0.27 -12.34 -2.69
N LEU A 115 -0.34 -11.23 -1.97
CA LEU A 115 0.62 -10.12 -2.05
C LEU A 115 1.22 -9.89 -0.65
N ASP A 116 2.55 -9.90 -0.57
CA ASP A 116 3.36 -9.76 0.64
C ASP A 116 4.26 -8.52 0.53
N PRO A 117 3.76 -7.29 0.70
CA PRO A 117 4.53 -6.06 0.55
C PRO A 117 5.29 -5.71 1.83
N PHE A 118 6.44 -5.04 1.67
CA PHE A 118 7.21 -4.42 2.73
C PHE A 118 7.17 -2.90 2.55
N LEU A 119 6.59 -2.19 3.54
CA LEU A 119 6.39 -0.74 3.51
C LEU A 119 7.30 -0.03 4.50
N ASP A 120 7.90 1.08 4.06
CA ASP A 120 8.54 2.02 4.98
C ASP A 120 7.50 2.85 5.75
N MET A 121 7.56 2.84 7.07
CA MET A 121 6.68 3.64 7.92
C MET A 121 7.01 5.15 7.86
N PHE A 122 8.15 5.53 7.31
CA PHE A 122 8.56 6.92 7.14
C PHE A 122 7.61 7.67 6.20
N ASN A 123 7.39 7.13 5.00
CA ASN A 123 6.60 7.75 3.94
C ASN A 123 5.48 6.86 3.38
N GLY A 124 5.45 5.58 3.79
CA GLY A 124 4.55 4.56 3.27
C GLY A 124 4.91 4.09 1.86
N GLU A 125 6.18 4.16 1.46
CA GLU A 125 6.70 3.60 0.23
C GLU A 125 6.71 2.08 0.28
N VAL A 126 6.28 1.41 -0.79
CA VAL A 126 6.43 -0.04 -0.94
C VAL A 126 7.84 -0.31 -1.46
N LEU A 127 8.70 -0.86 -0.60
CA LEU A 127 10.11 -1.10 -0.89
C LEU A 127 10.31 -2.35 -1.73
N SER A 128 9.64 -3.42 -1.35
CA SER A 128 9.65 -4.71 -2.03
C SER A 128 8.33 -5.43 -1.83
N TYR A 129 8.08 -6.45 -2.62
CA TYR A 129 6.88 -7.29 -2.47
C TYR A 129 7.08 -8.65 -3.10
N GLY A 130 6.33 -9.62 -2.57
CA GLY A 130 6.17 -10.94 -3.17
C GLY A 130 4.75 -11.12 -3.71
N ILE A 131 4.62 -11.83 -4.84
CA ILE A 131 3.31 -12.22 -5.39
C ILE A 131 3.32 -13.72 -5.63
N SER A 132 2.28 -14.42 -5.18
CA SER A 132 2.19 -15.88 -5.28
C SER A 132 0.76 -16.38 -5.48
N LYS A 133 0.61 -17.58 -6.08
CA LYS A 133 -0.70 -18.25 -6.26
C LYS A 133 -1.22 -18.91 -5.00
N THR A 134 -0.32 -19.21 -4.06
CA THR A 134 -0.63 -19.84 -2.76
C THR A 134 0.13 -19.13 -1.65
N PRO A 135 -0.32 -19.18 -0.38
CA PRO A 135 0.48 -18.68 0.73
C PRO A 135 1.88 -19.31 0.71
N SER A 136 2.92 -18.50 0.54
CA SER A 136 4.27 -18.99 0.26
C SER A 136 5.31 -18.32 1.16
N ALA A 137 5.99 -19.15 1.97
CA ALA A 137 7.15 -18.68 2.74
C ALA A 137 8.27 -18.18 1.83
N ALA A 138 8.48 -18.82 0.68
CA ALA A 138 9.50 -18.41 -0.29
C ALA A 138 9.25 -17.00 -0.84
N SER A 139 7.97 -16.66 -1.13
CA SER A 139 7.56 -15.32 -1.57
C SER A 139 7.88 -14.27 -0.51
N VAL A 140 7.47 -14.50 0.74
CA VAL A 140 7.73 -13.61 1.88
C VAL A 140 9.22 -13.44 2.13
N LEU A 141 10.00 -14.53 2.12
CA LEU A 141 11.46 -14.49 2.36
C LEU A 141 12.21 -13.79 1.22
N SER A 142 11.80 -13.95 -0.02
CA SER A 142 12.37 -13.24 -1.16
C SER A 142 12.15 -11.73 -1.04
N ALA A 143 10.91 -11.32 -0.76
CA ALA A 143 10.57 -9.91 -0.55
C ALA A 143 11.27 -9.32 0.69
N GLN A 144 11.42 -10.10 1.78
CA GLN A 144 12.18 -9.71 2.96
C GLN A 144 13.65 -9.41 2.65
N LYS A 145 14.31 -10.29 1.89
CA LYS A 145 15.72 -10.10 1.49
C LYS A 145 15.91 -8.82 0.68
N GLN A 146 15.02 -8.57 -0.30
CA GLN A 146 15.03 -7.33 -1.09
C GLN A 146 14.81 -6.10 -0.19
N ALA A 147 13.84 -6.14 0.75
CA ALA A 147 13.61 -5.05 1.68
C ALA A 147 14.85 -4.78 2.57
N ILE A 148 15.54 -5.83 3.01
CA ILE A 148 16.78 -5.71 3.81
C ILE A 148 17.89 -5.04 3.00
N GLU A 149 18.06 -5.41 1.75
CA GLU A 149 19.05 -4.82 0.84
C GLU A 149 18.74 -3.34 0.58
N ILE A 150 17.51 -3.02 0.18
CA ILE A 150 17.08 -1.64 -0.10
C ILE A 150 17.27 -0.73 1.13
N THR A 151 17.03 -1.27 2.34
CA THR A 151 17.12 -0.48 3.58
C THR A 151 18.50 -0.52 4.23
N SER A 152 19.52 -1.05 3.56
CA SER A 152 20.88 -1.20 4.12
C SER A 152 21.58 0.14 4.36
N ASP A 153 21.13 1.20 3.69
CA ASP A 153 21.60 2.58 3.84
C ASP A 153 21.17 3.24 5.17
N CYS A 154 20.24 2.65 5.90
CA CYS A 154 19.79 3.21 7.18
C CYS A 154 20.91 3.16 8.23
N PRO A 155 21.36 4.32 8.77
CA PRO A 155 22.47 4.36 9.74
C PRO A 155 22.09 3.83 11.12
N TYR A 156 20.80 3.61 11.36
CA TYR A 156 20.26 3.14 12.64
C TYR A 156 19.83 1.69 12.58
N ARG A 157 19.70 1.06 13.75
CA ARG A 157 19.16 -0.28 13.83
C ARG A 157 17.71 -0.32 13.35
N ARG A 158 17.46 -1.08 12.31
CA ARG A 158 16.15 -1.23 11.67
C ARG A 158 15.21 -2.08 12.51
N THR A 159 13.91 -1.90 12.32
CA THR A 159 12.85 -2.72 12.92
C THR A 159 11.87 -3.16 11.84
N PHE A 160 11.69 -4.47 11.69
CA PHE A 160 10.67 -5.05 10.80
C PHE A 160 9.50 -5.53 11.64
N HIS A 161 8.33 -5.00 11.36
CA HIS A 161 7.09 -5.25 12.07
C HIS A 161 6.09 -6.02 11.21
N SER A 162 5.42 -7.00 11.80
CA SER A 162 4.36 -7.77 11.16
C SER A 162 3.23 -8.08 12.14
N ASP A 163 2.15 -8.67 11.63
CA ASP A 163 1.21 -9.40 12.46
C ASP A 163 1.84 -10.71 12.98
N ARG A 164 1.01 -11.59 13.59
CA ARG A 164 1.42 -12.93 14.02
C ARG A 164 1.13 -14.00 12.96
N GLY A 165 1.16 -13.67 11.69
CA GLY A 165 1.02 -14.63 10.60
C GLY A 165 2.08 -15.72 10.68
N TRP A 166 1.75 -16.91 10.21
CA TRP A 166 2.60 -18.09 10.29
C TRP A 166 3.99 -17.89 9.65
N ALA A 167 4.05 -17.20 8.52
CA ALA A 167 5.31 -16.94 7.80
C ALA A 167 6.31 -16.13 8.63
N TYR A 168 5.82 -15.16 9.39
CA TYR A 168 6.65 -14.29 10.23
C TYR A 168 7.11 -14.94 11.52
N GLN A 169 6.46 -16.05 11.95
CA GLN A 169 6.86 -16.85 13.11
C GLN A 169 7.92 -17.90 12.76
N MET A 170 8.19 -18.15 11.48
CA MET A 170 9.16 -19.16 11.03
C MET A 170 10.60 -18.79 11.45
N GLY A 171 11.38 -19.81 11.79
CA GLY A 171 12.80 -19.67 12.10
C GLY A 171 13.59 -19.04 10.96
N ALA A 172 13.30 -19.41 9.70
CA ALA A 172 13.94 -18.83 8.51
C ALA A 172 13.75 -17.31 8.42
N TYR A 173 12.52 -16.80 8.69
CA TYR A 173 12.25 -15.36 8.68
C TYR A 173 13.03 -14.62 9.78
N SER A 174 13.00 -15.14 11.01
CA SER A 174 13.68 -14.54 12.17
C SER A 174 15.20 -14.61 12.09
N SER A 175 15.78 -15.69 11.53
CA SER A 175 17.22 -15.84 11.35
C SER A 175 17.80 -14.79 10.42
N VAL A 176 17.17 -14.56 9.27
CA VAL A 176 17.58 -13.53 8.29
C VAL A 176 17.58 -12.14 8.93
N LEU A 177 16.57 -11.79 9.74
CA LEU A 177 16.56 -10.51 10.47
C LEU A 177 17.69 -10.42 11.49
N LYS A 178 17.95 -11.50 12.25
CA LYS A 178 19.01 -11.56 13.27
C LYS A 178 20.39 -11.41 12.65
N GLU A 179 20.67 -12.11 11.55
CA GLU A 179 21.93 -12.03 10.79
C GLU A 179 22.22 -10.61 10.33
N ASN A 180 21.17 -9.88 9.92
CA ASN A 180 21.25 -8.49 9.48
C ASN A 180 21.11 -7.46 10.62
N LYS A 181 21.17 -7.90 11.90
CA LYS A 181 21.04 -7.05 13.10
C LYS A 181 19.75 -6.22 13.13
N ILE A 182 18.66 -6.73 12.56
CA ILE A 182 17.35 -6.09 12.50
C ILE A 182 16.48 -6.59 13.64
N PHE A 183 15.74 -5.70 14.29
CA PHE A 183 14.75 -6.08 15.29
C PHE A 183 13.50 -6.65 14.62
N GLN A 184 13.12 -7.85 15.02
CA GLN A 184 11.79 -8.35 14.74
C GLN A 184 10.79 -7.77 15.74
N SER A 185 9.62 -7.33 15.26
CA SER A 185 8.51 -6.83 16.05
C SER A 185 7.21 -7.46 15.55
N MET A 186 6.34 -7.87 16.46
CA MET A 186 5.03 -8.44 16.10
C MET A 186 3.90 -7.74 16.85
N SER A 187 2.74 -7.63 16.21
CA SER A 187 1.51 -7.13 16.80
C SER A 187 1.10 -7.96 18.03
N ARG A 188 0.40 -7.35 18.97
CA ARG A 188 -0.21 -8.08 20.09
C ARG A 188 -1.36 -8.96 19.59
N LYS A 189 -1.62 -10.06 20.29
CA LYS A 189 -2.69 -11.00 19.90
C LYS A 189 -4.04 -10.28 19.84
N GLY A 190 -4.73 -10.45 18.72
CA GLY A 190 -6.08 -9.89 18.52
C GLY A 190 -6.15 -8.37 18.42
N ASN A 191 -5.02 -7.67 18.24
CA ASN A 191 -4.98 -6.21 18.20
C ASN A 191 -4.67 -5.71 16.78
N CYS A 192 -5.73 -5.47 15.99
CA CYS A 192 -5.64 -4.94 14.63
C CYS A 192 -4.99 -3.54 14.57
N TYR A 193 -5.15 -2.73 15.61
CA TYR A 193 -4.53 -1.38 15.65
C TYR A 193 -3.01 -1.41 15.62
N ASP A 194 -2.38 -2.53 15.98
CA ASP A 194 -0.93 -2.66 15.93
C ASP A 194 -0.40 -2.85 14.49
N ASN A 195 -1.29 -3.15 13.51
CA ASN A 195 -0.97 -3.29 12.09
C ASN A 195 -1.73 -2.31 11.18
N SER A 196 -2.22 -1.21 11.73
CA SER A 196 -3.10 -0.26 11.03
C SER A 196 -2.47 0.38 9.78
N VAL A 197 -1.15 0.46 9.69
CA VAL A 197 -0.43 0.98 8.51
C VAL A 197 -0.67 0.07 7.30
N MET A 198 -0.55 -1.26 7.50
CA MET A 198 -0.80 -2.24 6.43
C MET A 198 -2.28 -2.31 6.07
N GLU A 199 -3.17 -2.30 7.07
CA GLU A 199 -4.62 -2.28 6.83
C GLU A 199 -5.04 -1.07 5.99
N ASN A 200 -4.48 0.11 6.28
CA ASN A 200 -4.72 1.31 5.49
C ASN A 200 -4.19 1.18 4.05
N PHE A 201 -2.97 0.70 3.87
CA PHE A 201 -2.40 0.48 2.55
C PHE A 201 -3.25 -0.50 1.72
N PHE A 202 -3.61 -1.64 2.28
CA PHE A 202 -4.46 -2.62 1.60
C PHE A 202 -5.87 -2.08 1.29
N GLY A 203 -6.41 -1.27 2.19
CA GLY A 203 -7.68 -0.59 1.96
C GLY A 203 -7.61 0.31 0.74
N ILE A 204 -6.58 1.16 0.65
CA ILE A 204 -6.35 2.07 -0.47
C ILE A 204 -6.11 1.29 -1.77
N LEU A 205 -5.20 0.32 -1.77
CA LEU A 205 -4.87 -0.48 -2.93
C LEU A 205 -6.10 -1.19 -3.48
N LYS A 206 -6.88 -1.86 -2.60
CA LYS A 206 -8.10 -2.56 -3.03
C LYS A 206 -9.19 -1.61 -3.53
N GLN A 207 -9.32 -0.43 -2.96
CA GLN A 207 -10.30 0.56 -3.41
C GLN A 207 -9.93 1.17 -4.77
N GLU A 208 -8.67 1.48 -4.97
CA GLU A 208 -8.24 2.23 -6.16
C GLU A 208 -8.01 1.32 -7.39
N MET A 209 -7.65 0.03 -7.22
CA MET A 209 -7.35 -0.83 -8.37
C MET A 209 -8.14 -2.14 -8.43
N TYR A 210 -8.68 -2.64 -7.32
CA TYR A 210 -9.25 -3.98 -7.31
C TYR A 210 -10.79 -3.98 -7.30
N TYR A 211 -11.43 -3.18 -6.41
CA TYR A 211 -12.90 -3.19 -6.34
C TYR A 211 -13.52 -2.54 -7.57
N GLY A 212 -14.53 -3.20 -8.13
CA GLY A 212 -15.21 -2.76 -9.36
C GLY A 212 -14.53 -3.24 -10.65
N THR A 213 -13.40 -3.98 -10.54
CA THR A 213 -12.73 -4.61 -11.68
C THR A 213 -12.72 -6.12 -11.50
N THR A 214 -12.99 -6.86 -12.56
CA THR A 214 -12.90 -8.32 -12.59
C THR A 214 -11.65 -8.72 -13.37
N TYR A 215 -10.85 -9.60 -12.80
CA TYR A 215 -9.61 -10.11 -13.41
C TYR A 215 -9.80 -11.56 -13.80
N TYR A 216 -9.38 -11.93 -15.02
CA TYR A 216 -9.61 -13.24 -15.61
C TYR A 216 -8.36 -14.12 -15.71
N SER A 217 -7.22 -13.64 -15.21
CA SER A 217 -6.01 -14.44 -15.08
C SER A 217 -5.14 -13.98 -13.91
N PHE A 218 -4.23 -14.84 -13.48
CA PHE A 218 -3.22 -14.50 -12.50
C PHE A 218 -2.31 -13.39 -13.01
N GLU A 219 -1.88 -13.47 -14.27
CA GLU A 219 -0.95 -12.49 -14.86
C GLU A 219 -1.61 -11.11 -14.99
N GLU A 220 -2.88 -11.05 -15.42
CA GLU A 220 -3.63 -9.79 -15.51
C GLU A 220 -3.71 -9.08 -14.14
N LEU A 221 -4.06 -9.82 -13.09
CA LEU A 221 -4.14 -9.26 -11.73
C LEU A 221 -2.76 -8.89 -11.19
N LYS A 222 -1.73 -9.71 -11.43
CA LYS A 222 -0.35 -9.43 -11.05
C LYS A 222 0.13 -8.12 -11.69
N ASP A 223 0.00 -7.99 -13.01
CA ASP A 223 0.40 -6.80 -13.75
C ASP A 223 -0.34 -5.54 -13.26
N ALA A 224 -1.63 -5.66 -12.92
CA ALA A 224 -2.39 -4.57 -12.37
C ALA A 224 -1.87 -4.14 -10.99
N ILE A 225 -1.51 -5.08 -10.11
CA ILE A 225 -0.89 -4.81 -8.81
C ILE A 225 0.47 -4.13 -8.99
N GLU A 226 1.32 -4.63 -9.88
CA GLU A 226 2.66 -4.07 -10.13
C GLU A 226 2.60 -2.64 -10.68
N ARG A 227 1.72 -2.40 -11.66
CA ARG A 227 1.45 -1.03 -12.18
C ARG A 227 0.93 -0.11 -11.08
N TYR A 228 0.03 -0.62 -10.23
CA TYR A 228 -0.49 0.18 -9.13
C TYR A 228 0.59 0.52 -8.09
N ILE A 229 1.43 -0.42 -7.68
CA ILE A 229 2.53 -0.16 -6.73
C ILE A 229 3.47 0.91 -7.29
N LYS A 230 3.82 0.83 -8.57
CA LYS A 230 4.64 1.85 -9.23
C LYS A 230 3.96 3.22 -9.20
N TYR A 231 2.69 3.30 -9.60
CA TYR A 231 1.90 4.53 -9.51
C TYR A 231 1.83 5.07 -8.08
N TYR A 232 1.57 4.19 -7.09
CA TYR A 232 1.46 4.56 -5.69
C TYR A 232 2.76 5.15 -5.13
N ASN A 233 3.89 4.59 -5.48
CA ASN A 233 5.20 5.04 -5.04
C ASN A 233 5.63 6.35 -5.72
N GLU A 234 5.46 6.46 -7.03
CA GLU A 234 6.05 7.52 -7.84
C GLU A 234 5.12 8.72 -8.10
N LYS A 235 3.80 8.48 -8.13
CA LYS A 235 2.83 9.49 -8.61
C LYS A 235 1.70 9.81 -7.63
N ARG A 236 1.33 8.86 -6.77
CA ARG A 236 0.19 9.05 -5.89
C ARG A 236 0.48 10.05 -4.78
N ILE A 237 -0.01 11.28 -4.91
CA ILE A 237 0.19 12.35 -3.92
C ILE A 237 -0.58 12.07 -2.62
N LYS A 238 0.06 12.40 -1.47
CA LYS A 238 -0.50 12.23 -0.12
C LYS A 238 -0.44 13.55 0.64
N GLU A 239 -1.56 13.97 1.21
CA GLU A 239 -1.63 15.19 2.03
C GLU A 239 -0.64 15.15 3.20
N LYS A 240 -0.51 13.99 3.86
CA LYS A 240 0.42 13.76 4.98
C LYS A 240 1.89 13.95 4.59
N LEU A 241 2.24 13.79 3.32
CA LEU A 241 3.59 13.99 2.79
C LEU A 241 3.76 15.37 2.11
N GLY A 242 2.99 16.37 2.52
CA GLY A 242 3.05 17.68 1.88
C GLY A 242 2.58 17.67 0.41
N TRP A 243 1.71 16.75 0.05
CA TRP A 243 1.23 16.54 -1.32
C TRP A 243 2.30 16.04 -2.30
N MET A 244 3.25 15.30 -1.82
CA MET A 244 4.24 14.56 -2.60
C MET A 244 3.87 13.07 -2.66
N SER A 245 4.42 12.37 -3.66
CA SER A 245 4.42 10.91 -3.67
C SER A 245 5.40 10.36 -2.62
N PRO A 246 5.30 9.08 -2.24
CA PRO A 246 6.26 8.49 -1.30
C PRO A 246 7.72 8.67 -1.70
N VAL A 247 8.06 8.34 -2.95
CA VAL A 247 9.44 8.46 -3.47
C VAL A 247 9.89 9.92 -3.48
N GLU A 248 9.07 10.83 -4.01
CA GLU A 248 9.37 12.26 -4.05
C GLU A 248 9.63 12.83 -2.65
N TYR A 249 8.81 12.44 -1.66
CA TYR A 249 8.99 12.87 -0.28
C TYR A 249 10.33 12.38 0.30
N ARG A 250 10.71 11.12 0.07
CA ARG A 250 11.99 10.59 0.53
C ARG A 250 13.17 11.32 -0.09
N LEU A 251 13.15 11.50 -1.41
CA LEU A 251 14.23 12.18 -2.12
C LEU A 251 14.40 13.63 -1.65
N ASN A 252 13.31 14.37 -1.47
CA ASN A 252 13.37 15.74 -0.97
C ASN A 252 13.87 15.83 0.48
N THR A 253 13.54 14.83 1.33
CA THR A 253 14.03 14.81 2.72
C THR A 253 15.51 14.47 2.81
N LEU A 254 16.03 13.63 1.90
CA LEU A 254 17.45 13.29 1.86
C LEU A 254 18.31 14.40 1.24
N ALA A 255 17.72 15.29 0.46
CA ALA A 255 18.40 16.43 -0.18
C ALA A 255 18.43 17.70 0.70
N ALA A 256 17.69 17.71 1.81
CA ALA A 256 17.58 18.83 2.75
C ALA A 256 18.56 18.67 3.93
#